data_e1e8cd70dc739550a9fc14f228734f4a
#
_entry.id   e1e8cd70dc739550a9fc14f228734f4a
#
_cell.length_a   1.000
_cell.length_b   1.000
_cell.length_c   1.000
_cell.angle_alpha   90.00
_cell.angle_beta   90.00
_cell.angle_gamma   90.00
#
_symmetry.space_group_name_H-M   'P 1'
#
loop_
_entity.id
_entity.type
_entity.pdbx_description
1 polymer ?
#
loop_
_entity_poly.entity_id
_entity_poly.type
_entity_poly.pdbx_seq_one_letter_code
_entity_poly.pdbx_strand_id
1 'polypeptide(L)'
;MKIALAQLNYTIGDIEGNTAKIVDAIERAKREGADVVLFAEQAVSGTPAFDLLRKTTFLELCEEALDEIASHCNGIAAVVGSPVLTAEGTISAAVVMEQGEITRYVGKHHISARREMGFLNSAKGFECVTIRGHKCIIVVGDDLRRVEELDRSAEVILSINARKYSRGSLHYRYETMRNLAFVEGKDIVLINQVGGATEIVYDGSSGVLNRKGEPVLLMESFAEDFAIYDTEAEYEALELPASMNRTSLVYRAACMGLKDYYHKNGYRKACVGLSGGIDSAVVACMAVEALGKENVHALLMPSPFSPDMSVEDAKALAEGLGISYNVIPISAIYNSVLDTLKPVIGGTEFDFTEENIQTRIRTTMLMALQNKTG
;
A
#
# COMPACT_ATOMS: atom_id res chain seq x y z
N MET A 1 25.63 -13.82 -5.92
CA MET A 1 24.20 -14.26 -5.87
C MET A 1 23.32 -13.19 -6.50
N LYS A 2 22.44 -13.59 -7.41
CA LYS A 2 21.48 -12.67 -8.05
C LYS A 2 20.15 -12.72 -7.33
N ILE A 3 19.73 -11.60 -6.76
CA ILE A 3 18.53 -11.45 -5.92
C ILE A 3 17.51 -10.62 -6.66
N ALA A 4 16.37 -11.20 -6.99
CA ALA A 4 15.24 -10.47 -7.54
C ALA A 4 14.38 -9.89 -6.41
N LEU A 5 13.94 -8.64 -6.57
CA LEU A 5 13.03 -7.93 -5.69
C LEU A 5 11.70 -7.74 -6.42
N ALA A 6 10.63 -8.36 -5.93
CA ALA A 6 9.28 -8.25 -6.51
C ALA A 6 8.42 -7.34 -5.63
N GLN A 7 8.40 -6.05 -5.94
CA GLN A 7 7.59 -5.04 -5.27
C GLN A 7 6.17 -5.03 -5.84
N LEU A 8 5.25 -5.75 -5.19
CA LEU A 8 3.91 -5.99 -5.70
C LEU A 8 2.83 -5.39 -4.80
N ASN A 9 1.66 -5.17 -5.41
CA ASN A 9 0.45 -4.68 -4.75
C ASN A 9 -0.49 -5.85 -4.47
N TYR A 10 -0.54 -6.27 -3.20
CA TYR A 10 -1.36 -7.38 -2.75
C TYR A 10 -2.75 -6.91 -2.31
N THR A 11 -3.74 -7.79 -2.43
CA THR A 11 -5.10 -7.57 -1.97
C THR A 11 -5.38 -8.43 -0.74
N ILE A 12 -5.91 -7.83 0.33
CA ILE A 12 -6.22 -8.54 1.57
C ILE A 12 -7.30 -9.60 1.27
N GLY A 13 -7.02 -10.84 1.63
CA GLY A 13 -7.95 -11.97 1.49
C GLY A 13 -8.07 -12.55 0.08
N ASP A 14 -7.45 -11.95 -0.92
CA ASP A 14 -7.39 -12.49 -2.29
C ASP A 14 -6.18 -13.42 -2.43
N ILE A 15 -6.25 -14.57 -1.76
CA ILE A 15 -5.13 -15.52 -1.71
C ILE A 15 -4.79 -16.02 -3.11
N GLU A 16 -5.80 -16.36 -3.92
CA GLU A 16 -5.62 -16.84 -5.30
C GLU A 16 -4.93 -15.78 -6.18
N GLY A 17 -5.43 -14.53 -6.17
CA GLY A 17 -4.85 -13.44 -6.96
C GLY A 17 -3.45 -13.06 -6.51
N ASN A 18 -3.17 -13.07 -5.19
CA ASN A 18 -1.84 -12.81 -4.66
C ASN A 18 -0.87 -13.94 -5.03
N THR A 19 -1.30 -15.21 -4.96
CA THR A 19 -0.53 -16.38 -5.37
C THR A 19 -0.16 -16.31 -6.84
N ALA A 20 -1.12 -16.00 -7.71
CA ALA A 20 -0.86 -15.84 -9.13
C ALA A 20 0.22 -14.77 -9.42
N LYS A 21 0.15 -13.61 -8.75
CA LYS A 21 1.17 -12.55 -8.87
C LYS A 21 2.55 -13.03 -8.39
N ILE A 22 2.61 -13.78 -7.31
CA ILE A 22 3.86 -14.33 -6.77
C ILE A 22 4.47 -15.33 -7.76
N VAL A 23 3.66 -16.25 -8.28
CA VAL A 23 4.10 -17.24 -9.28
C VAL A 23 4.61 -16.56 -10.56
N ASP A 24 3.88 -15.57 -11.09
CA ASP A 24 4.30 -14.79 -12.25
C ASP A 24 5.67 -14.11 -12.04
N ALA A 25 5.89 -13.56 -10.85
CA ALA A 25 7.17 -12.93 -10.50
C ALA A 25 8.30 -13.97 -10.33
N ILE A 26 8.02 -15.17 -9.81
CA ILE A 26 8.97 -16.28 -9.75
C ILE A 26 9.39 -16.69 -11.17
N GLU A 27 8.43 -16.88 -12.07
CA GLU A 27 8.71 -17.25 -13.47
C GLU A 27 9.47 -16.14 -14.22
N ARG A 28 9.20 -14.88 -13.90
CA ARG A 28 9.99 -13.75 -14.40
C ARG A 28 11.43 -13.80 -13.89
N ALA A 29 11.61 -13.99 -12.57
CA ALA A 29 12.92 -14.07 -11.94
C ALA A 29 13.78 -15.20 -12.53
N LYS A 30 13.19 -16.38 -12.83
CA LYS A 30 13.85 -17.48 -13.52
C LYS A 30 14.33 -17.08 -14.90
N ARG A 31 13.45 -16.48 -15.71
CA ARG A 31 13.81 -16.03 -17.08
C ARG A 31 14.95 -15.02 -17.07
N GLU A 32 15.01 -14.17 -16.06
CA GLU A 32 16.02 -13.13 -15.90
C GLU A 32 17.29 -13.66 -15.16
N GLY A 33 17.31 -14.94 -14.79
CA GLY A 33 18.49 -15.64 -14.23
C GLY A 33 18.81 -15.29 -12.79
N ALA A 34 17.80 -14.98 -11.97
CA ALA A 34 17.95 -14.78 -10.56
C ALA A 34 18.16 -16.13 -9.81
N ASP A 35 18.93 -16.11 -8.72
CA ASP A 35 19.12 -17.23 -7.82
C ASP A 35 17.99 -17.33 -6.78
N VAL A 36 17.50 -16.16 -6.33
CA VAL A 36 16.43 -16.04 -5.34
C VAL A 36 15.54 -14.84 -5.67
N VAL A 37 14.23 -14.96 -5.38
CA VAL A 37 13.28 -13.84 -5.47
C VAL A 37 12.67 -13.56 -4.10
N LEU A 38 12.58 -12.27 -3.76
CA LEU A 38 12.03 -11.79 -2.49
C LEU A 38 10.66 -11.16 -2.70
N PHE A 39 9.73 -11.49 -1.80
CA PHE A 39 8.39 -10.91 -1.71
C PHE A 39 8.20 -10.22 -0.37
N ALA A 40 7.20 -9.36 -0.28
CA ALA A 40 6.91 -8.58 0.92
C ALA A 40 6.39 -9.44 2.08
N GLU A 41 6.40 -8.86 3.29
CA GLU A 41 5.77 -9.44 4.48
C GLU A 41 4.27 -9.67 4.23
N GLN A 42 3.74 -10.85 4.58
CA GLN A 42 2.34 -11.26 4.38
C GLN A 42 1.84 -11.13 2.92
N ALA A 43 2.71 -11.39 1.96
CA ALA A 43 2.39 -11.31 0.52
C ALA A 43 1.23 -12.23 0.12
N VAL A 44 1.15 -13.45 0.69
CA VAL A 44 0.09 -14.41 0.38
C VAL A 44 -1.27 -13.92 0.84
N SER A 45 -1.40 -13.52 2.11
CA SER A 45 -2.66 -13.08 2.70
C SER A 45 -3.09 -11.67 2.33
N GLY A 46 -2.14 -10.83 1.87
CA GLY A 46 -2.25 -9.38 1.95
C GLY A 46 -2.24 -8.90 3.40
N THR A 47 -1.92 -7.63 3.65
CA THR A 47 -1.86 -7.06 5.00
C THR A 47 -2.45 -5.66 5.04
N PRO A 48 -3.10 -5.28 6.17
CA PRO A 48 -3.33 -6.02 7.39
C PRO A 48 -4.58 -6.91 7.29
N ALA A 49 -4.43 -8.21 7.55
CA ALA A 49 -5.54 -9.17 7.45
C ALA A 49 -6.40 -9.27 8.74
N PHE A 50 -6.02 -8.58 9.83
CA PHE A 50 -6.76 -8.44 11.09
C PHE A 50 -7.40 -9.74 11.62
N ASP A 51 -8.73 -9.76 11.73
CA ASP A 51 -9.51 -10.88 12.26
C ASP A 51 -9.53 -12.11 11.35
N LEU A 52 -9.20 -11.99 10.07
CA LEU A 52 -8.98 -13.12 9.18
C LEU A 52 -7.90 -14.06 9.72
N LEU A 53 -6.86 -13.51 10.37
CA LEU A 53 -5.78 -14.28 11.00
C LEU A 53 -6.23 -15.19 12.16
N ARG A 54 -7.49 -15.06 12.63
CA ARG A 54 -8.11 -15.93 13.63
C ARG A 54 -8.95 -17.05 13.00
N LYS A 55 -9.12 -17.05 11.69
CA LYS A 55 -9.94 -18.03 10.97
C LYS A 55 -9.04 -19.16 10.50
N THR A 56 -9.24 -20.36 11.05
CA THR A 56 -8.46 -21.55 10.67
C THR A 56 -8.51 -21.80 9.16
N THR A 57 -9.70 -21.72 8.57
CA THR A 57 -9.86 -21.89 7.12
C THR A 57 -9.05 -20.88 6.29
N PHE A 58 -8.90 -19.64 6.77
CA PHE A 58 -8.10 -18.65 6.09
C PHE A 58 -6.61 -18.98 6.15
N LEU A 59 -6.14 -19.49 7.27
CA LEU A 59 -4.75 -19.92 7.45
C LEU A 59 -4.45 -21.19 6.65
N GLU A 60 -5.39 -22.13 6.57
CA GLU A 60 -5.32 -23.34 5.73
C GLU A 60 -5.18 -22.96 4.24
N LEU A 61 -5.97 -21.99 3.75
CA LEU A 61 -5.83 -21.49 2.39
C LEU A 61 -4.46 -20.81 2.14
N CYS A 62 -3.91 -20.11 3.14
CA CYS A 62 -2.55 -19.59 3.04
C CYS A 62 -1.49 -20.70 2.96
N GLU A 63 -1.67 -21.79 3.68
CA GLU A 63 -0.78 -22.95 3.65
C GLU A 63 -0.84 -23.66 2.30
N GLU A 64 -2.04 -23.93 1.78
CA GLU A 64 -2.25 -24.50 0.44
C GLU A 64 -1.58 -23.63 -0.65
N ALA A 65 -1.71 -22.29 -0.54
CA ALA A 65 -1.05 -21.36 -1.45
C ALA A 65 0.49 -21.39 -1.35
N LEU A 66 1.04 -21.60 -0.15
CA LEU A 66 2.49 -21.76 0.04
C LEU A 66 3.01 -23.02 -0.65
N ASP A 67 2.26 -24.15 -0.58
CA ASP A 67 2.61 -25.39 -1.27
C ASP A 67 2.56 -25.23 -2.80
N GLU A 68 1.54 -24.53 -3.31
CA GLU A 68 1.46 -24.18 -4.73
C GLU A 68 2.66 -23.34 -5.17
N ILE A 69 2.99 -22.25 -4.45
CA ILE A 69 4.12 -21.39 -4.75
C ILE A 69 5.44 -22.18 -4.70
N ALA A 70 5.60 -23.04 -3.69
CA ALA A 70 6.81 -23.86 -3.56
C ALA A 70 7.01 -24.77 -4.78
N SER A 71 5.96 -25.34 -5.34
CA SER A 71 6.01 -26.18 -6.54
C SER A 71 6.63 -25.46 -7.75
N HIS A 72 6.54 -24.14 -7.80
CA HIS A 72 7.15 -23.28 -8.81
C HIS A 72 8.62 -22.92 -8.51
N CYS A 73 9.17 -23.29 -7.35
CA CYS A 73 10.55 -22.93 -6.95
C CYS A 73 11.59 -23.95 -7.42
N ASN A 74 11.41 -24.58 -8.58
CA ASN A 74 12.43 -25.42 -9.20
C ASN A 74 13.43 -24.56 -9.99
N GLY A 75 14.72 -24.70 -9.66
CA GLY A 75 15.82 -23.94 -10.30
C GLY A 75 16.02 -22.52 -9.75
N ILE A 76 15.16 -22.05 -8.86
CA ILE A 76 15.25 -20.77 -8.15
C ILE A 76 14.82 -20.97 -6.69
N ALA A 77 15.28 -20.11 -5.78
CA ALA A 77 14.72 -20.01 -4.44
C ALA A 77 13.71 -18.84 -4.37
N ALA A 78 12.77 -18.91 -3.43
CA ALA A 78 11.88 -17.79 -3.12
C ALA A 78 11.83 -17.55 -1.61
N VAL A 79 11.69 -16.29 -1.21
CA VAL A 79 11.41 -15.87 0.17
C VAL A 79 10.07 -15.13 0.15
N VAL A 80 9.02 -15.77 0.66
CA VAL A 80 7.65 -15.31 0.58
C VAL A 80 7.10 -15.00 1.97
N GLY A 81 6.56 -13.80 2.16
CA GLY A 81 5.90 -13.45 3.43
C GLY A 81 4.50 -14.06 3.52
N SER A 82 4.20 -14.75 4.61
CA SER A 82 2.87 -15.32 4.89
C SER A 82 2.57 -15.36 6.39
N PRO A 83 1.30 -15.29 6.81
CA PRO A 83 0.91 -15.79 8.12
C PRO A 83 1.04 -17.33 8.14
N VAL A 84 1.55 -17.86 9.24
CA VAL A 84 1.76 -19.31 9.44
C VAL A 84 1.18 -19.71 10.79
N LEU A 85 0.37 -20.76 10.81
CA LEU A 85 -0.17 -21.32 12.05
C LEU A 85 0.89 -22.26 12.68
N THR A 86 1.19 -22.01 13.94
CA THR A 86 2.10 -22.85 14.74
C THR A 86 1.38 -23.37 15.99
N ALA A 87 2.02 -24.28 16.72
CA ALA A 87 1.48 -24.75 18.00
C ALA A 87 1.32 -23.61 19.04
N GLU A 88 2.08 -22.51 18.90
CA GLU A 88 2.04 -21.36 19.81
C GLU A 88 1.10 -20.25 19.31
N GLY A 89 0.47 -20.42 18.14
CA GLY A 89 -0.44 -19.48 17.49
C GLY A 89 0.06 -19.00 16.13
N THR A 90 -0.62 -17.99 15.57
CA THR A 90 -0.29 -17.47 14.24
C THR A 90 0.90 -16.52 14.30
N ILE A 91 1.90 -16.72 13.45
CA ILE A 91 3.06 -15.85 13.29
C ILE A 91 3.09 -15.21 11.90
N SER A 92 3.71 -14.05 11.74
CA SER A 92 4.13 -13.52 10.44
C SER A 92 5.51 -14.10 10.12
N ALA A 93 5.66 -14.80 9.01
CA ALA A 93 6.90 -15.48 8.66
C ALA A 93 7.36 -15.17 7.23
N ALA A 94 8.69 -15.17 7.06
CA ALA A 94 9.32 -15.36 5.77
C ALA A 94 9.45 -16.87 5.54
N VAL A 95 8.85 -17.37 4.49
CA VAL A 95 8.86 -18.77 4.09
C VAL A 95 9.88 -18.94 2.97
N VAL A 96 10.90 -19.73 3.22
CA VAL A 96 11.97 -20.02 2.24
C VAL A 96 11.60 -21.29 1.49
N MET A 97 11.61 -21.20 0.18
CA MET A 97 11.25 -22.27 -0.74
C MET A 97 12.38 -22.52 -1.71
N GLU A 98 12.72 -23.77 -1.93
CA GLU A 98 13.76 -24.20 -2.84
C GLU A 98 13.49 -25.62 -3.33
N GLN A 99 13.81 -25.91 -4.60
CA GLN A 99 13.67 -27.24 -5.20
C GLN A 99 12.25 -27.84 -5.13
N GLY A 100 11.24 -26.99 -5.17
CA GLY A 100 9.84 -27.38 -5.13
C GLY A 100 9.28 -27.62 -3.72
N GLU A 101 10.05 -27.33 -2.68
CA GLU A 101 9.67 -27.58 -1.29
C GLU A 101 9.88 -26.36 -0.40
N ILE A 102 9.14 -26.30 0.71
CA ILE A 102 9.37 -25.33 1.78
C ILE A 102 10.52 -25.85 2.64
N THR A 103 11.59 -25.07 2.71
CA THR A 103 12.81 -25.48 3.42
C THR A 103 12.95 -24.85 4.82
N ARG A 104 12.36 -23.66 5.04
CA ARG A 104 12.49 -22.93 6.30
C ARG A 104 11.36 -21.93 6.52
N TYR A 105 11.03 -21.72 7.80
CA TYR A 105 10.18 -20.61 8.26
C TYR A 105 11.01 -19.71 9.18
N VAL A 106 11.08 -18.42 8.89
CA VAL A 106 11.73 -17.42 9.74
C VAL A 106 10.65 -16.44 10.21
N GLY A 107 10.26 -16.54 11.46
CA GLY A 107 9.17 -15.77 12.00
C GLY A 107 9.59 -14.38 12.47
N LYS A 108 8.65 -13.44 12.46
CA LYS A 108 8.78 -12.09 13.00
C LYS A 108 8.93 -12.16 14.52
N HIS A 109 10.01 -11.60 15.05
CA HIS A 109 10.29 -11.61 16.49
C HIS A 109 9.50 -10.52 17.19
N HIS A 110 9.48 -9.32 16.64
CA HIS A 110 8.93 -8.14 17.31
C HIS A 110 7.57 -7.72 16.75
N ILE A 111 6.54 -7.93 17.55
CA ILE A 111 5.17 -7.48 17.25
C ILE A 111 4.95 -6.12 17.89
N SER A 112 5.17 -5.03 17.13
CA SER A 112 5.12 -3.65 17.66
C SER A 112 3.85 -2.90 17.31
N ALA A 113 3.20 -3.27 16.23
CA ALA A 113 2.02 -2.56 15.77
C ALA A 113 0.78 -2.99 16.56
N ARG A 114 0.01 -2.03 17.07
CA ARG A 114 -1.30 -2.32 17.72
C ARG A 114 -2.22 -3.18 16.84
N ARG A 115 -2.05 -3.12 15.53
CA ARG A 115 -2.82 -3.87 14.54
C ARG A 115 -2.44 -5.34 14.44
N GLU A 116 -1.22 -5.67 14.82
CA GLU A 116 -0.72 -7.05 14.86
C GLU A 116 -0.93 -7.68 16.23
N MET A 117 -0.91 -6.85 17.29
CA MET A 117 -1.13 -7.30 18.67
C MET A 117 -2.51 -7.94 18.81
N GLY A 118 -2.52 -9.16 19.32
CA GLY A 118 -3.75 -9.96 19.48
C GLY A 118 -4.17 -10.76 18.24
N PHE A 119 -3.44 -10.66 17.13
CA PHE A 119 -3.60 -11.49 15.94
C PHE A 119 -2.37 -12.31 15.62
N LEU A 120 -1.18 -11.78 15.92
CA LEU A 120 0.10 -12.44 15.66
C LEU A 120 0.86 -12.68 16.96
N ASN A 121 1.57 -13.80 17.00
CA ASN A 121 2.49 -14.17 18.06
C ASN A 121 3.93 -13.83 17.65
N SER A 122 4.77 -13.52 18.64
CA SER A 122 6.19 -13.34 18.45
C SER A 122 6.87 -14.69 18.21
N ALA A 123 7.76 -14.76 17.21
CA ALA A 123 8.59 -15.93 16.96
C ALA A 123 9.98 -15.78 17.60
N LYS A 124 10.75 -16.86 17.65
CA LYS A 124 12.10 -16.86 18.21
C LYS A 124 13.13 -16.44 17.15
N GLY A 125 13.78 -15.32 17.39
CA GLY A 125 15.06 -14.89 16.84
C GLY A 125 15.24 -14.79 15.33
N PHE A 126 16.29 -14.09 14.95
CA PHE A 126 16.81 -14.07 13.59
C PHE A 126 17.58 -15.37 13.35
N GLU A 127 17.44 -15.95 12.17
CA GLU A 127 18.20 -17.14 11.79
C GLU A 127 19.07 -16.84 10.57
N CYS A 128 20.27 -17.38 10.61
CA CYS A 128 21.09 -17.49 9.41
C CYS A 128 20.63 -18.71 8.62
N VAL A 129 20.14 -18.47 7.41
CA VAL A 129 19.58 -19.49 6.51
C VAL A 129 20.49 -19.63 5.30
N THR A 130 20.73 -20.85 4.85
CA THR A 130 21.45 -21.09 3.60
C THR A 130 20.44 -21.14 2.46
N ILE A 131 20.59 -20.25 1.46
CA ILE A 131 19.75 -20.18 0.25
C ILE A 131 20.68 -20.33 -0.95
N ARG A 132 20.48 -21.33 -1.79
CA ARG A 132 21.32 -21.62 -2.97
C ARG A 132 22.82 -21.69 -2.65
N GLY A 133 23.18 -22.15 -1.44
CA GLY A 133 24.57 -22.24 -0.97
C GLY A 133 25.13 -20.97 -0.32
N HIS A 134 24.40 -19.85 -0.35
CA HIS A 134 24.77 -18.58 0.28
C HIS A 134 24.14 -18.42 1.67
N LYS A 135 24.92 -17.96 2.63
CA LYS A 135 24.43 -17.69 3.99
C LYS A 135 23.76 -16.33 4.07
N CYS A 136 22.46 -16.31 4.32
CA CYS A 136 21.63 -15.12 4.37
C CYS A 136 21.01 -14.97 5.76
N ILE A 137 20.93 -13.75 6.28
CA ILE A 137 20.08 -13.44 7.44
C ILE A 137 18.76 -12.93 6.90
N ILE A 138 17.66 -13.57 7.31
CA ILE A 138 16.31 -13.12 6.96
C ILE A 138 15.73 -12.32 8.12
N VAL A 139 15.15 -11.15 7.80
CA VAL A 139 14.54 -10.24 8.76
C VAL A 139 13.14 -9.88 8.30
N VAL A 140 12.15 -10.01 9.19
CA VAL A 140 10.74 -9.73 8.89
C VAL A 140 10.30 -8.43 9.53
N GLY A 141 9.84 -7.48 8.72
CA GLY A 141 9.23 -6.23 9.17
C GLY A 141 10.14 -5.35 10.04
N ASP A 142 9.63 -4.96 11.20
CA ASP A 142 10.32 -4.03 12.12
C ASP A 142 11.52 -4.65 12.86
N ASP A 143 11.74 -5.95 12.73
CA ASP A 143 12.90 -6.62 13.31
C ASP A 143 14.23 -6.05 12.79
N LEU A 144 14.24 -5.47 11.58
CA LEU A 144 15.42 -4.80 11.01
C LEU A 144 16.02 -3.71 11.93
N ARG A 145 15.21 -3.12 12.79
CA ARG A 145 15.63 -2.07 13.74
C ARG A 145 16.27 -2.62 15.01
N ARG A 146 16.18 -3.91 15.23
CA ARG A 146 16.56 -4.60 16.47
C ARG A 146 17.50 -5.77 16.22
N VAL A 147 18.12 -5.74 15.07
CA VAL A 147 19.13 -6.71 14.70
C VAL A 147 20.36 -6.46 15.59
N GLU A 148 20.58 -7.38 16.53
CA GLU A 148 21.72 -7.40 17.42
C GLU A 148 22.38 -8.79 17.30
N GLU A 149 23.70 -8.84 17.38
CA GLU A 149 24.48 -10.09 17.35
C GLU A 149 24.22 -11.00 16.14
N LEU A 150 24.33 -10.44 14.93
CA LEU A 150 24.17 -11.20 13.70
C LEU A 150 25.27 -12.28 13.54
N ASP A 151 24.90 -13.39 12.93
CA ASP A 151 25.88 -14.38 12.49
C ASP A 151 26.88 -13.74 11.51
N ARG A 152 28.14 -13.65 11.93
CA ARG A 152 29.22 -13.03 11.14
C ARG A 152 29.47 -13.75 9.83
N SER A 153 29.11 -15.04 9.73
CA SER A 153 29.29 -15.85 8.52
C SER A 153 28.30 -15.54 7.42
N ALA A 154 27.21 -14.79 7.71
CA ALA A 154 26.24 -14.39 6.70
C ALA A 154 26.83 -13.37 5.72
N GLU A 155 26.47 -13.50 4.46
CA GLU A 155 26.95 -12.68 3.35
C GLU A 155 26.06 -11.46 3.10
N VAL A 156 24.76 -11.59 3.33
CA VAL A 156 23.74 -10.57 3.02
C VAL A 156 22.58 -10.61 4.02
N ILE A 157 21.94 -9.47 4.23
CA ILE A 157 20.70 -9.35 5.03
C ILE A 157 19.54 -9.16 4.06
N LEU A 158 18.56 -10.07 4.10
CA LEU A 158 17.32 -10.04 3.33
C LEU A 158 16.18 -9.59 4.23
N SER A 159 15.61 -8.44 3.96
CA SER A 159 14.54 -7.85 4.78
C SER A 159 13.24 -7.77 3.99
N ILE A 160 12.23 -8.56 4.41
CA ILE A 160 10.88 -8.52 3.85
C ILE A 160 9.95 -7.66 4.71
N ASN A 161 9.23 -6.75 4.10
CA ASN A 161 8.49 -5.73 4.83
C ASN A 161 7.07 -5.48 4.29
N ALA A 162 6.21 -4.99 5.19
CA ALA A 162 4.94 -4.33 4.89
C ALA A 162 4.88 -3.00 5.68
N ARG A 163 5.81 -2.10 5.37
CA ARG A 163 5.95 -0.81 6.06
C ARG A 163 5.06 0.24 5.42
N LYS A 164 4.14 0.75 6.23
CA LYS A 164 3.24 1.83 5.81
C LYS A 164 4.00 3.11 5.50
N TYR A 165 3.49 3.84 4.52
CA TYR A 165 3.91 5.20 4.26
C TYR A 165 3.51 6.13 5.41
N SER A 166 4.41 6.99 5.79
CA SER A 166 4.14 8.18 6.59
C SER A 166 5.17 9.26 6.24
N ARG A 167 4.84 10.51 6.57
CA ARG A 167 5.74 11.62 6.27
C ARG A 167 7.10 11.41 6.93
N GLY A 168 8.15 11.30 6.13
CA GLY A 168 9.52 11.05 6.57
C GLY A 168 9.90 9.58 6.78
N SER A 169 8.97 8.63 6.63
CA SER A 169 9.24 7.20 6.80
C SER A 169 10.31 6.66 5.86
N LEU A 170 10.34 7.17 4.61
CA LEU A 170 11.32 6.77 3.61
C LEU A 170 12.75 7.11 4.06
N HIS A 171 12.98 8.36 4.44
CA HIS A 171 14.30 8.79 4.94
C HIS A 171 14.74 7.96 6.15
N TYR A 172 13.85 7.78 7.12
CA TYR A 172 14.15 6.99 8.32
C TYR A 172 14.47 5.52 8.00
N ARG A 173 13.79 4.92 7.01
CA ARG A 173 14.04 3.55 6.54
C ARG A 173 15.47 3.42 6.00
N TYR A 174 15.85 4.29 5.09
CA TYR A 174 17.18 4.26 4.49
C TYR A 174 18.29 4.59 5.47
N GLU A 175 18.09 5.51 6.41
CA GLU A 175 19.06 5.77 7.49
C GLU A 175 19.23 4.55 8.41
N THR A 176 18.15 3.83 8.72
CA THR A 176 18.24 2.58 9.49
C THR A 176 19.05 1.53 8.74
N MET A 177 18.79 1.34 7.44
CA MET A 177 19.54 0.39 6.60
C MET A 177 21.02 0.80 6.50
N ARG A 178 21.30 2.09 6.28
CA ARG A 178 22.67 2.62 6.17
C ARG A 178 23.50 2.30 7.41
N ASN A 179 22.94 2.63 8.58
CA ASN A 179 23.63 2.38 9.85
C ASN A 179 23.89 0.89 10.05
N LEU A 180 22.90 0.04 9.79
CA LEU A 180 23.05 -1.40 9.94
C LEU A 180 24.04 -1.98 8.93
N ALA A 181 23.96 -1.58 7.65
CA ALA A 181 24.89 -2.05 6.61
C ALA A 181 26.34 -1.72 6.95
N PHE A 182 26.57 -0.48 7.43
CA PHE A 182 27.89 -0.02 7.83
C PHE A 182 28.42 -0.75 9.07
N VAL A 183 27.60 -0.94 10.09
CA VAL A 183 28.00 -1.63 11.35
C VAL A 183 28.28 -3.10 11.10
N GLU A 184 27.42 -3.77 10.35
CA GLU A 184 27.54 -5.23 10.10
C GLU A 184 28.49 -5.56 8.94
N GLY A 185 28.86 -4.57 8.12
CA GLY A 185 29.68 -4.76 6.93
C GLY A 185 29.03 -5.67 5.88
N LYS A 186 27.68 -5.64 5.78
CA LYS A 186 26.87 -6.50 4.91
C LYS A 186 25.96 -5.69 4.02
N ASP A 187 25.71 -6.22 2.83
CA ASP A 187 24.68 -5.66 1.96
C ASP A 187 23.30 -5.92 2.57
N ILE A 188 22.39 -4.92 2.45
CA ILE A 188 21.00 -5.06 2.91
C ILE A 188 20.08 -4.94 1.71
N VAL A 189 19.34 -5.99 1.43
CA VAL A 189 18.29 -6.05 0.41
C VAL A 189 16.96 -5.95 1.10
N LEU A 190 16.23 -4.87 0.86
CA LEU A 190 14.93 -4.61 1.46
C LEU A 190 13.83 -4.63 0.39
N ILE A 191 12.87 -5.54 0.56
CA ILE A 191 11.62 -5.55 -0.20
C ILE A 191 10.48 -5.05 0.68
N ASN A 192 9.67 -4.15 0.15
CA ASN A 192 8.45 -3.64 0.78
C ASN A 192 7.29 -3.77 -0.20
N GLN A 193 6.09 -4.06 0.30
CA GLN A 193 4.92 -4.03 -0.57
C GLN A 193 4.55 -2.60 -0.98
N VAL A 194 3.76 -2.48 -2.03
CA VAL A 194 3.18 -1.23 -2.51
C VAL A 194 1.66 -1.33 -2.52
N GLY A 195 0.96 -0.20 -2.47
CA GLY A 195 -0.49 -0.17 -2.63
C GLY A 195 -1.26 0.32 -1.42
N GLY A 196 -2.54 0.61 -1.63
CA GLY A 196 -3.51 0.98 -0.60
C GLY A 196 -4.24 -0.25 -0.05
N ALA A 197 -4.37 -0.33 1.26
CA ALA A 197 -5.11 -1.38 1.96
C ALA A 197 -5.78 -0.81 3.21
N THR A 198 -7.10 -0.90 3.30
CA THR A 198 -7.89 -0.27 4.37
C THR A 198 -7.58 1.23 4.48
N GLU A 199 -7.11 1.70 5.65
CA GLU A 199 -6.68 3.08 5.89
C GLU A 199 -5.15 3.29 5.75
N ILE A 200 -4.45 2.34 5.13
CA ILE A 200 -2.99 2.36 4.99
C ILE A 200 -2.60 2.46 3.52
N VAL A 201 -1.52 3.19 3.26
CA VAL A 201 -0.81 3.13 1.98
C VAL A 201 0.61 2.62 2.25
N TYR A 202 1.04 1.68 1.44
CA TYR A 202 2.42 1.19 1.38
C TYR A 202 3.11 1.82 0.20
N ASP A 203 4.28 2.39 0.43
CA ASP A 203 4.98 3.18 -0.58
C ASP A 203 5.88 2.36 -1.51
N GLY A 204 6.02 1.06 -1.27
CA GLY A 204 7.07 0.29 -1.94
C GLY A 204 8.43 0.85 -1.57
N SER A 205 9.08 1.56 -2.49
CA SER A 205 10.40 2.17 -2.26
C SER A 205 11.39 1.15 -1.70
N SER A 206 11.38 -0.04 -2.26
CA SER A 206 12.33 -1.11 -1.97
C SER A 206 13.71 -0.72 -2.48
N GLY A 207 14.75 -1.42 -2.04
CA GLY A 207 16.08 -1.10 -2.52
C GLY A 207 17.18 -1.87 -1.82
N VAL A 208 18.40 -1.58 -2.24
CA VAL A 208 19.61 -2.19 -1.72
C VAL A 208 20.61 -1.14 -1.28
N LEU A 209 21.18 -1.35 -0.09
CA LEU A 209 22.37 -0.65 0.36
C LEU A 209 23.54 -1.65 0.42
N ASN A 210 24.67 -1.25 -0.12
CA ASN A 210 25.88 -2.05 -0.04
C ASN A 210 26.48 -2.02 1.39
N ARG A 211 27.46 -2.85 1.65
CA ARG A 211 28.17 -2.96 2.94
C ARG A 211 28.82 -1.68 3.45
N LYS A 212 28.93 -0.64 2.61
CA LYS A 212 29.39 0.70 3.01
C LYS A 212 28.23 1.62 3.42
N GLY A 213 26.97 1.13 3.33
CA GLY A 213 25.77 1.93 3.58
C GLY A 213 25.40 2.86 2.42
N GLU A 214 25.93 2.63 1.21
CA GLU A 214 25.60 3.40 0.02
C GLU A 214 24.42 2.77 -0.70
N PRO A 215 23.38 3.53 -1.10
CA PRO A 215 22.31 3.03 -1.93
C PRO A 215 22.85 2.65 -3.31
N VAL A 216 22.56 1.43 -3.76
CA VAL A 216 23.01 0.92 -5.07
C VAL A 216 21.87 0.46 -5.96
N LEU A 217 20.66 0.29 -5.37
CA LEU A 217 19.43 0.04 -6.09
C LEU A 217 18.29 0.73 -5.36
N LEU A 218 17.48 1.48 -6.08
CA LEU A 218 16.29 2.16 -5.58
C LEU A 218 15.11 1.85 -6.50
N MET A 219 14.06 1.28 -5.96
CA MET A 219 12.85 0.95 -6.70
C MET A 219 11.83 2.10 -6.63
N GLU A 220 10.93 2.14 -7.61
CA GLU A 220 9.94 3.21 -7.74
C GLU A 220 9.02 3.28 -6.51
N SER A 221 8.70 4.51 -6.08
CA SER A 221 7.72 4.75 -5.02
C SER A 221 6.30 4.78 -5.59
N PHE A 222 5.36 4.16 -4.90
CA PHE A 222 3.94 4.12 -5.27
C PHE A 222 3.66 3.50 -6.64
N ALA A 223 4.45 2.48 -7.02
CA ALA A 223 4.26 1.67 -8.22
C ALA A 223 4.70 0.23 -7.97
N GLU A 224 4.09 -0.74 -8.65
CA GLU A 224 4.68 -2.09 -8.75
C GLU A 224 6.00 -1.98 -9.54
N ASP A 225 7.00 -2.71 -9.09
CA ASP A 225 8.33 -2.68 -9.71
C ASP A 225 9.04 -4.02 -9.52
N PHE A 226 10.04 -4.27 -10.36
CA PHE A 226 10.83 -5.49 -10.31
C PHE A 226 12.27 -5.19 -10.70
N ALA A 227 13.21 -5.58 -9.84
CA ALA A 227 14.62 -5.35 -10.06
C ALA A 227 15.46 -6.57 -9.68
N ILE A 228 16.65 -6.69 -10.25
CA ILE A 228 17.63 -7.71 -9.87
C ILE A 228 18.89 -7.02 -9.36
N TYR A 229 19.33 -7.47 -8.19
CA TYR A 229 20.60 -7.10 -7.58
C TYR A 229 21.57 -8.28 -7.62
N ASP A 230 22.79 -8.07 -8.08
CA ASP A 230 23.85 -9.07 -8.06
C ASP A 230 24.91 -8.70 -7.01
N THR A 231 25.05 -9.53 -5.99
CA THR A 231 26.00 -9.29 -4.88
C THR A 231 27.47 -9.24 -5.32
N GLU A 232 27.79 -9.74 -6.52
CA GLU A 232 29.14 -9.79 -7.07
C GLU A 232 29.43 -8.66 -8.07
N ALA A 233 28.40 -7.92 -8.49
CA ALA A 233 28.56 -6.81 -9.41
C ALA A 233 29.02 -5.53 -8.70
N GLU A 234 29.72 -4.69 -9.44
CA GLU A 234 30.03 -3.33 -8.98
C GLU A 234 28.89 -2.37 -9.34
N TYR A 235 28.48 -1.58 -8.38
CA TYR A 235 27.45 -0.57 -8.55
C TYR A 235 27.98 0.82 -8.18
N GLU A 236 27.57 1.81 -8.93
CA GLU A 236 27.74 3.22 -8.52
C GLU A 236 26.78 3.56 -7.39
N ALA A 237 27.23 4.35 -6.45
CA ALA A 237 26.39 4.85 -5.37
C ALA A 237 25.32 5.80 -5.92
N LEU A 238 24.06 5.55 -5.55
CA LEU A 238 22.94 6.40 -5.91
C LEU A 238 22.69 7.48 -4.84
N GLU A 239 22.21 8.62 -5.25
CA GLU A 239 21.69 9.60 -4.29
C GLU A 239 20.30 9.16 -3.80
N LEU A 240 20.14 9.11 -2.48
CA LEU A 240 18.80 9.00 -1.92
C LEU A 240 17.99 10.21 -2.36
N PRO A 241 16.72 10.04 -2.73
CA PRO A 241 15.88 11.14 -3.14
C PRO A 241 15.60 12.11 -1.97
N ALA A 242 16.63 12.80 -1.52
CA ALA A 242 16.59 13.78 -0.43
C ALA A 242 15.64 14.96 -0.72
N SER A 243 15.31 15.15 -1.98
CA SER A 243 14.52 16.28 -2.47
C SER A 243 13.14 15.90 -3.03
N MET A 244 12.65 14.67 -2.88
CA MET A 244 11.26 14.44 -3.22
C MET A 244 10.40 15.39 -2.38
N ASN A 245 9.78 16.34 -3.06
CA ASN A 245 8.85 17.28 -2.44
C ASN A 245 7.88 16.47 -1.56
N ARG A 246 7.96 16.69 -0.25
CA ARG A 246 7.15 15.96 0.75
C ARG A 246 5.66 16.04 0.43
N THR A 247 5.22 17.14 -0.17
CA THR A 247 3.85 17.35 -0.63
C THR A 247 3.51 16.45 -1.81
N SER A 248 4.42 16.27 -2.77
CA SER A 248 4.23 15.36 -3.90
C SER A 248 4.08 13.90 -3.45
N LEU A 249 4.89 13.46 -2.48
CA LEU A 249 4.75 12.10 -1.93
C LEU A 249 3.41 11.89 -1.21
N VAL A 250 2.93 12.89 -0.45
CA VAL A 250 1.61 12.84 0.20
C VAL A 250 0.50 12.77 -0.84
N TYR A 251 0.59 13.56 -1.90
CA TYR A 251 -0.38 13.56 -3.00
C TYR A 251 -0.40 12.19 -3.72
N ARG A 252 0.77 11.66 -4.10
CA ARG A 252 0.89 10.33 -4.73
C ARG A 252 0.34 9.21 -3.83
N ALA A 253 0.62 9.28 -2.52
CA ALA A 253 0.08 8.33 -1.56
C ALA A 253 -1.46 8.38 -1.50
N ALA A 254 -2.03 9.58 -1.50
CA ALA A 254 -3.48 9.76 -1.47
C ALA A 254 -4.14 9.29 -2.77
N CYS A 255 -3.55 9.58 -3.93
CA CYS A 255 -4.03 9.08 -5.23
C CYS A 255 -3.96 7.55 -5.30
N MET A 256 -2.87 6.92 -4.83
CA MET A 256 -2.75 5.46 -4.76
C MET A 256 -3.79 4.85 -3.83
N GLY A 257 -3.97 5.41 -2.63
CA GLY A 257 -4.98 4.96 -1.68
C GLY A 257 -6.39 4.99 -2.27
N LEU A 258 -6.73 6.07 -2.96
CA LEU A 258 -8.01 6.22 -3.66
C LEU A 258 -8.16 5.20 -4.80
N LYS A 259 -7.15 5.07 -5.65
CA LYS A 259 -7.13 4.11 -6.77
C LYS A 259 -7.37 2.69 -6.28
N ASP A 260 -6.61 2.26 -5.28
CA ASP A 260 -6.69 0.89 -4.75
C ASP A 260 -7.99 0.64 -4.01
N TYR A 261 -8.51 1.64 -3.27
CA TYR A 261 -9.82 1.53 -2.65
C TYR A 261 -10.92 1.23 -3.67
N TYR A 262 -10.94 1.94 -4.79
CA TYR A 262 -11.91 1.69 -5.85
C TYR A 262 -11.69 0.32 -6.51
N HIS A 263 -10.48 0.04 -6.98
CA HIS A 263 -10.20 -1.18 -7.74
C HIS A 263 -10.42 -2.45 -6.90
N LYS A 264 -9.91 -2.48 -5.66
CA LYS A 264 -10.00 -3.65 -4.77
C LYS A 264 -11.43 -3.91 -4.26
N ASN A 265 -12.29 -2.89 -4.27
CA ASN A 265 -13.71 -3.05 -3.94
C ASN A 265 -14.61 -3.19 -5.18
N GLY A 266 -14.03 -3.27 -6.39
CA GLY A 266 -14.79 -3.43 -7.63
C GLY A 266 -15.47 -2.15 -8.13
N TYR A 267 -15.23 -1.00 -7.51
CA TYR A 267 -15.75 0.29 -7.97
C TYR A 267 -14.92 0.83 -9.14
N ARG A 268 -15.59 1.48 -10.07
CA ARG A 268 -14.93 2.02 -11.27
C ARG A 268 -15.16 3.50 -11.48
N LYS A 269 -16.25 4.06 -10.96
CA LYS A 269 -16.67 5.44 -11.20
C LYS A 269 -16.80 6.21 -9.89
N ALA A 270 -16.51 7.50 -9.94
CA ALA A 270 -16.68 8.42 -8.82
C ALA A 270 -17.55 9.61 -9.19
N CYS A 271 -18.37 10.05 -8.23
CA CYS A 271 -19.07 11.32 -8.31
C CYS A 271 -18.51 12.26 -7.24
N VAL A 272 -18.19 13.51 -7.62
CA VAL A 272 -17.63 14.51 -6.71
C VAL A 272 -18.50 15.78 -6.72
N GLY A 273 -18.80 16.31 -5.53
CA GLY A 273 -19.39 17.64 -5.38
C GLY A 273 -18.34 18.72 -5.58
N LEU A 274 -18.46 19.51 -6.65
CA LEU A 274 -17.49 20.56 -6.96
C LEU A 274 -18.06 21.93 -6.56
N SER A 275 -17.43 22.57 -5.58
CA SER A 275 -17.94 23.79 -4.96
C SER A 275 -17.29 25.09 -5.49
N GLY A 276 -16.21 24.99 -6.28
CA GLY A 276 -15.33 26.10 -6.64
C GLY A 276 -14.27 26.44 -5.59
N GLY A 277 -14.29 25.76 -4.42
CA GLY A 277 -13.23 25.87 -3.40
C GLY A 277 -12.08 24.91 -3.64
N ILE A 278 -10.90 25.27 -3.10
CA ILE A 278 -9.65 24.53 -3.31
C ILE A 278 -9.72 23.06 -2.86
N ASP A 279 -10.40 22.75 -1.76
CA ASP A 279 -10.47 21.38 -1.24
C ASP A 279 -11.18 20.45 -2.23
N SER A 280 -12.35 20.87 -2.76
CA SER A 280 -13.07 20.11 -3.78
C SER A 280 -12.30 20.01 -5.09
N ALA A 281 -11.52 21.04 -5.43
CA ALA A 281 -10.66 21.04 -6.60
C ALA A 281 -9.54 19.98 -6.48
N VAL A 282 -8.85 19.93 -5.34
CA VAL A 282 -7.82 18.91 -5.07
C VAL A 282 -8.42 17.52 -5.11
N VAL A 283 -9.59 17.29 -4.49
CA VAL A 283 -10.27 15.99 -4.52
C VAL A 283 -10.63 15.58 -5.96
N ALA A 284 -11.11 16.50 -6.79
CA ALA A 284 -11.40 16.21 -8.20
C ALA A 284 -10.14 15.85 -8.99
N CYS A 285 -9.03 16.58 -8.80
CA CYS A 285 -7.73 16.26 -9.42
C CYS A 285 -7.25 14.86 -9.00
N MET A 286 -7.32 14.54 -7.71
CA MET A 286 -6.93 13.22 -7.19
C MET A 286 -7.82 12.10 -7.76
N ALA A 287 -9.13 12.33 -7.88
CA ALA A 287 -10.05 11.36 -8.46
C ALA A 287 -9.74 11.11 -9.95
N VAL A 288 -9.42 12.14 -10.71
CA VAL A 288 -9.04 12.02 -12.13
C VAL A 288 -7.72 11.28 -12.28
N GLU A 289 -6.73 11.57 -11.46
CA GLU A 289 -5.44 10.85 -11.49
C GLU A 289 -5.58 9.39 -11.10
N ALA A 290 -6.42 9.10 -10.10
CA ALA A 290 -6.60 7.74 -9.61
C ALA A 290 -7.45 6.86 -10.53
N LEU A 291 -8.49 7.41 -11.16
CA LEU A 291 -9.53 6.64 -11.85
C LEU A 291 -9.62 6.90 -13.35
N GLY A 292 -8.98 7.94 -13.86
CA GLY A 292 -9.16 8.44 -15.22
C GLY A 292 -10.35 9.39 -15.34
N LYS A 293 -10.24 10.41 -16.20
CA LYS A 293 -11.24 11.47 -16.38
C LYS A 293 -12.60 10.94 -16.84
N GLU A 294 -12.64 9.86 -17.59
CA GLU A 294 -13.86 9.21 -18.10
C GLU A 294 -14.67 8.54 -16.99
N ASN A 295 -14.07 8.30 -15.84
CA ASN A 295 -14.69 7.66 -14.69
C ASN A 295 -15.06 8.64 -13.56
N VAL A 296 -14.84 9.94 -13.76
CA VAL A 296 -15.16 10.98 -12.78
C VAL A 296 -16.25 11.88 -13.30
N HIS A 297 -17.31 12.09 -12.50
CA HIS A 297 -18.39 12.97 -12.79
C HIS A 297 -18.57 14.02 -11.67
N ALA A 298 -18.70 15.29 -12.02
CA ALA A 298 -18.87 16.35 -11.04
C ALA A 298 -20.32 16.85 -10.95
N LEU A 299 -20.81 17.06 -9.73
CA LEU A 299 -22.04 17.81 -9.46
C LEU A 299 -21.70 19.19 -8.89
N LEU A 300 -22.13 20.25 -9.62
CA LEU A 300 -22.06 21.61 -9.17
C LEU A 300 -23.45 21.98 -8.59
N MET A 301 -23.51 22.18 -7.28
CA MET A 301 -24.76 22.33 -6.55
C MET A 301 -24.82 23.70 -5.85
N PRO A 302 -24.97 24.81 -6.63
CA PRO A 302 -25.01 26.11 -6.04
C PRO A 302 -26.26 26.30 -5.17
N SER A 303 -26.12 27.05 -4.09
CA SER A 303 -27.20 27.53 -3.23
C SER A 303 -27.47 28.99 -3.51
N PRO A 304 -28.54 29.62 -2.95
CA PRO A 304 -28.77 31.04 -3.04
C PRO A 304 -27.63 31.92 -2.52
N PHE A 305 -26.76 31.34 -1.71
CA PHE A 305 -25.61 32.02 -1.08
C PHE A 305 -24.29 31.76 -1.80
N SER A 306 -24.29 30.94 -2.86
CA SER A 306 -23.08 30.63 -3.61
C SER A 306 -22.72 31.80 -4.53
N PRO A 307 -21.48 32.34 -4.45
CA PRO A 307 -21.02 33.36 -5.40
C PRO A 307 -21.00 32.81 -6.84
N ASP A 308 -21.38 33.64 -7.83
CA ASP A 308 -21.32 33.24 -9.24
C ASP A 308 -19.91 32.80 -9.67
N MET A 309 -18.87 33.50 -9.17
CA MET A 309 -17.47 33.16 -9.41
C MET A 309 -17.15 31.72 -9.00
N SER A 310 -17.72 31.22 -7.88
CA SER A 310 -17.48 29.83 -7.46
C SER A 310 -18.02 28.80 -8.44
N VAL A 311 -19.16 29.12 -9.09
CA VAL A 311 -19.76 28.25 -10.11
C VAL A 311 -18.92 28.27 -11.39
N GLU A 312 -18.42 29.45 -11.77
CA GLU A 312 -17.55 29.63 -12.94
C GLU A 312 -16.21 28.90 -12.74
N ASP A 313 -15.59 29.05 -11.58
CA ASP A 313 -14.34 28.34 -11.22
C ASP A 313 -14.53 26.82 -11.24
N ALA A 314 -15.65 26.32 -10.70
CA ALA A 314 -15.96 24.90 -10.71
C ALA A 314 -16.16 24.37 -12.14
N LYS A 315 -16.82 25.11 -13.03
CA LYS A 315 -16.97 24.75 -14.44
C LYS A 315 -15.62 24.75 -15.16
N ALA A 316 -14.85 25.82 -15.02
CA ALA A 316 -13.54 25.93 -15.64
C ALA A 316 -12.60 24.79 -15.22
N LEU A 317 -12.64 24.39 -13.95
CA LEU A 317 -11.88 23.23 -13.47
C LEU A 317 -12.38 21.93 -14.09
N ALA A 318 -13.69 21.67 -14.11
CA ALA A 318 -14.24 20.46 -14.71
C ALA A 318 -13.88 20.33 -16.19
N GLU A 319 -13.99 21.44 -16.93
CA GLU A 319 -13.59 21.53 -18.35
C GLU A 319 -12.07 21.33 -18.54
N GLY A 320 -11.27 21.95 -17.69
CA GLY A 320 -9.81 21.80 -17.70
C GLY A 320 -9.33 20.37 -17.40
N LEU A 321 -10.03 19.67 -16.50
CA LEU A 321 -9.79 18.26 -16.21
C LEU A 321 -10.36 17.31 -17.26
N GLY A 322 -11.27 17.79 -18.13
CA GLY A 322 -11.96 17.01 -19.14
C GLY A 322 -12.96 16.02 -18.57
N ILE A 323 -13.53 16.31 -17.40
CA ILE A 323 -14.58 15.49 -16.76
C ILE A 323 -15.97 15.98 -17.11
N SER A 324 -16.95 15.07 -17.11
CA SER A 324 -18.35 15.43 -17.28
C SER A 324 -18.91 16.09 -16.00
N TYR A 325 -19.83 17.04 -16.17
CA TYR A 325 -20.47 17.67 -15.03
C TYR A 325 -21.92 18.06 -15.27
N ASN A 326 -22.69 18.21 -14.19
CA ASN A 326 -24.01 18.81 -14.21
C ASN A 326 -24.10 19.96 -13.19
N VAL A 327 -24.82 21.01 -13.54
CA VAL A 327 -25.14 22.11 -12.61
C VAL A 327 -26.58 21.93 -12.14
N ILE A 328 -26.76 21.70 -10.83
CA ILE A 328 -28.04 21.43 -10.21
C ILE A 328 -28.23 22.34 -8.99
N PRO A 329 -28.89 23.53 -9.15
CA PRO A 329 -29.14 24.43 -8.03
C PRO A 329 -29.98 23.76 -6.94
N ILE A 330 -29.57 23.90 -5.68
CA ILE A 330 -30.31 23.32 -4.55
C ILE A 330 -31.40 24.22 -3.99
N SER A 331 -31.59 25.42 -4.53
CA SER A 331 -32.48 26.46 -4.00
C SER A 331 -33.92 26.00 -3.79
N ALA A 332 -34.48 25.25 -4.73
CA ALA A 332 -35.86 24.77 -4.63
C ALA A 332 -36.06 23.79 -3.46
N ILE A 333 -35.10 22.82 -3.31
CA ILE A 333 -35.15 21.85 -2.22
C ILE A 333 -34.91 22.56 -0.89
N TYR A 334 -33.93 23.46 -0.85
CA TYR A 334 -33.57 24.21 0.35
C TYR A 334 -34.76 25.03 0.86
N ASN A 335 -35.44 25.80 0.00
CA ASN A 335 -36.63 26.57 0.36
C ASN A 335 -37.77 25.67 0.84
N SER A 336 -38.00 24.52 0.16
CA SER A 336 -39.01 23.54 0.57
C SER A 336 -38.78 23.00 1.98
N VAL A 337 -37.52 22.71 2.32
CA VAL A 337 -37.16 22.25 3.68
C VAL A 337 -37.42 23.34 4.71
N LEU A 338 -37.02 24.60 4.44
CA LEU A 338 -37.26 25.72 5.34
C LEU A 338 -38.75 25.99 5.54
N ASP A 339 -39.54 26.01 4.46
CA ASP A 339 -40.98 26.19 4.53
C ASP A 339 -41.67 25.10 5.35
N THR A 340 -41.21 23.86 5.22
CA THR A 340 -41.71 22.73 6.02
C THR A 340 -41.37 22.88 7.49
N LEU A 341 -40.19 23.39 7.83
CA LEU A 341 -39.73 23.58 9.21
C LEU A 341 -40.25 24.89 9.85
N LYS A 342 -40.74 25.84 9.06
CA LYS A 342 -41.20 27.15 9.52
C LYS A 342 -42.15 27.13 10.74
N PRO A 343 -43.10 26.17 10.85
CA PRO A 343 -43.98 26.12 12.03
C PRO A 343 -43.25 25.82 13.34
N VAL A 344 -42.03 25.23 13.24
CA VAL A 344 -41.24 24.80 14.41
C VAL A 344 -40.09 25.75 14.72
N ILE A 345 -39.41 26.26 13.70
CA ILE A 345 -38.21 27.11 13.83
C ILE A 345 -38.38 28.51 13.24
N GLY A 346 -39.59 28.86 12.78
CA GLY A 346 -39.85 30.16 12.14
C GLY A 346 -39.64 31.33 13.12
N GLY A 347 -38.91 32.36 12.67
CA GLY A 347 -38.57 33.53 13.48
C GLY A 347 -37.27 33.45 14.24
N THR A 348 -36.49 32.38 14.08
CA THR A 348 -35.10 32.30 14.57
C THR A 348 -34.15 32.98 13.57
N GLU A 349 -33.01 33.45 14.06
CA GLU A 349 -31.96 34.01 13.22
C GLU A 349 -31.26 32.87 12.43
N PHE A 350 -30.67 33.22 11.27
CA PHE A 350 -29.89 32.32 10.44
C PHE A 350 -28.64 31.84 11.23
N ASP A 351 -28.45 30.50 11.30
CA ASP A 351 -27.37 29.92 12.02
C ASP A 351 -26.79 28.65 11.31
N PHE A 352 -26.10 27.79 12.04
CA PHE A 352 -25.59 26.53 11.52
C PHE A 352 -26.65 25.56 10.99
N THR A 353 -27.91 25.75 11.35
CA THR A 353 -29.02 24.90 10.90
C THR A 353 -29.18 25.00 9.39
N GLU A 354 -29.20 26.20 8.85
CA GLU A 354 -29.39 26.50 7.43
C GLU A 354 -28.16 26.01 6.62
N GLU A 355 -26.94 26.18 7.15
CA GLU A 355 -25.71 25.66 6.52
C GLU A 355 -25.74 24.14 6.47
N ASN A 356 -26.12 23.51 7.56
CA ASN A 356 -26.23 22.04 7.66
C ASN A 356 -27.29 21.47 6.72
N ILE A 357 -28.43 22.14 6.55
CA ILE A 357 -29.48 21.75 5.60
C ILE A 357 -28.90 21.71 4.17
N GLN A 358 -28.17 22.74 3.74
CA GLN A 358 -27.55 22.79 2.41
C GLN A 358 -26.59 21.61 2.20
N THR A 359 -25.75 21.31 3.20
CA THR A 359 -24.79 20.21 3.13
C THR A 359 -25.49 18.87 2.97
N ARG A 360 -26.58 18.63 3.73
CA ARG A 360 -27.35 17.38 3.66
C ARG A 360 -28.10 17.22 2.34
N ILE A 361 -28.64 18.30 1.78
CA ILE A 361 -29.25 18.30 0.46
C ILE A 361 -28.23 17.87 -0.60
N ARG A 362 -27.05 18.47 -0.61
CA ARG A 362 -25.97 18.10 -1.54
C ARG A 362 -25.59 16.63 -1.41
N THR A 363 -25.44 16.14 -0.17
CA THR A 363 -25.14 14.71 0.08
C THR A 363 -26.25 13.83 -0.46
N THR A 364 -27.51 14.16 -0.23
CA THR A 364 -28.66 13.39 -0.75
C THR A 364 -28.64 13.30 -2.27
N MET A 365 -28.31 14.39 -2.96
CA MET A 365 -28.23 14.42 -4.43
C MET A 365 -27.08 13.56 -4.97
N LEU A 366 -25.90 13.63 -4.33
CA LEU A 366 -24.76 12.77 -4.67
C LEU A 366 -25.10 11.31 -4.48
N MET A 367 -25.70 10.94 -3.34
CA MET A 367 -26.13 9.57 -3.06
C MET A 367 -27.19 9.06 -4.04
N ALA A 368 -28.14 9.91 -4.42
CA ALA A 368 -29.16 9.55 -5.40
C ALA A 368 -28.55 9.27 -6.78
N LEU A 369 -27.58 10.07 -7.21
CA LEU A 369 -26.84 9.83 -8.45
C LEU A 369 -26.06 8.53 -8.38
N GLN A 370 -25.28 8.33 -7.32
CA GLN A 370 -24.51 7.11 -7.10
C GLN A 370 -25.39 5.85 -7.16
N ASN A 371 -26.52 5.86 -6.47
CA ASN A 371 -27.44 4.70 -6.45
C ASN A 371 -28.06 4.40 -7.83
N LYS A 372 -28.11 5.37 -8.73
CA LYS A 372 -28.68 5.19 -10.08
C LYS A 372 -27.65 4.82 -11.14
N THR A 373 -26.40 5.24 -10.95
CA THR A 373 -25.37 5.12 -11.99
C THR A 373 -24.29 4.09 -11.67
N GLY A 374 -24.25 3.59 -10.45
CA GLY A 374 -23.28 2.58 -9.96
C GLY A 374 -22.01 3.21 -9.46
#